data_ae5858ab9f1478252de179bd0229a485
#
_entry.id   ae5858ab9f1478252de179bd0229a485
#
_cell.length_a   1.000
_cell.length_b   1.000
_cell.length_c   1.000
_cell.angle_alpha   90.00
_cell.angle_beta   90.00
_cell.angle_gamma   90.00
#
_symmetry.space_group_name_H-M   'P 1'
#
loop_
_entity.id
_entity.type
_entity.pdbx_description
1 polymer ?
#
loop_
_entity_poly.entity_id
_entity_poly.type
_entity_poly.pdbx_seq_one_letter_code
_entity_poly.pdbx_strand_id
1 'polypeptide(L)'
;MEEIIWIMVLMSAGISAGVLTVRFLARSHAFYDVLRIEGGCLITFYHRLCGSTEERYAIDEIRVVRFFCRSTKGNLTFMGEMQIVKKDGQKSRRYVYDGSSYLKKMVWRTSRTLLLRTTEQIAEELALHGIRSEVDPLMYRQ
;
A
#
# COMPACT_ATOMS: atom_id res chain seq x y z
N MET A 1 -17.89 0.79 -44.34
CA MET A 1 -18.51 1.60 -43.28
C MET A 1 -18.86 0.77 -42.06
N GLU A 2 -19.42 -0.40 -42.19
CA GLU A 2 -19.77 -1.26 -41.04
C GLU A 2 -18.56 -1.68 -40.18
N GLU A 3 -17.42 -1.99 -40.75
CA GLU A 3 -16.23 -2.36 -40.02
C GLU A 3 -15.69 -1.23 -39.12
N ILE A 4 -15.76 0.01 -39.60
CA ILE A 4 -15.32 1.17 -38.82
C ILE A 4 -16.26 1.39 -37.62
N ILE A 5 -17.54 1.15 -37.78
CA ILE A 5 -18.53 1.26 -36.70
C ILE A 5 -18.24 0.21 -35.63
N TRP A 6 -17.95 -1.04 -36.01
CA TRP A 6 -17.62 -2.10 -35.09
C TRP A 6 -16.32 -1.85 -34.33
N ILE A 7 -15.29 -1.30 -34.97
CA ILE A 7 -14.04 -0.91 -34.31
C ILE A 7 -14.28 0.19 -33.27
N MET A 8 -15.09 1.21 -33.62
CA MET A 8 -15.43 2.28 -32.69
C MET A 8 -16.25 1.78 -31.50
N VAL A 9 -17.16 0.85 -31.68
CA VAL A 9 -17.95 0.24 -30.60
C VAL A 9 -17.06 -0.59 -29.69
N LEU A 10 -16.14 -1.40 -30.21
CA LEU A 10 -15.19 -2.20 -29.43
C LEU A 10 -14.20 -1.31 -28.64
N MET A 11 -13.70 -0.24 -29.25
CA MET A 11 -12.84 0.70 -28.55
C MET A 11 -13.58 1.45 -27.42
N SER A 12 -14.81 1.89 -27.65
CA SER A 12 -15.62 2.57 -26.64
C SER A 12 -15.98 1.64 -25.48
N ALA A 13 -16.29 0.38 -25.76
CA ALA A 13 -16.54 -0.64 -24.74
C ALA A 13 -15.29 -0.95 -23.91
N GLY A 14 -14.12 -1.04 -24.55
CA GLY A 14 -12.83 -1.24 -23.87
C GLY A 14 -12.48 -0.08 -22.95
N ILE A 15 -12.66 1.16 -23.41
CA ILE A 15 -12.40 2.36 -22.59
C ILE A 15 -13.37 2.43 -21.40
N SER A 16 -14.66 2.13 -21.64
CA SER A 16 -15.67 2.12 -20.58
C SER A 16 -15.41 1.07 -19.53
N ALA A 17 -15.01 -0.14 -19.93
CA ALA A 17 -14.62 -1.20 -19.01
C ALA A 17 -13.38 -0.81 -18.19
N GLY A 18 -12.38 -0.20 -18.82
CA GLY A 18 -11.18 0.29 -18.14
C GLY A 18 -11.49 1.37 -17.10
N VAL A 19 -12.33 2.34 -17.43
CA VAL A 19 -12.76 3.40 -16.51
C VAL A 19 -13.58 2.85 -15.34
N LEU A 20 -14.47 1.87 -15.60
CA LEU A 20 -15.23 1.22 -14.53
C LEU A 20 -14.34 0.41 -13.59
N THR A 21 -13.35 -0.30 -14.12
CA THR A 21 -12.38 -1.05 -13.31
C THR A 21 -11.55 -0.13 -12.43
N VAL A 22 -11.03 0.97 -12.98
CA VAL A 22 -10.28 1.98 -12.20
C VAL A 22 -11.16 2.63 -11.14
N ARG A 23 -12.42 2.97 -11.45
CA ARG A 23 -13.36 3.52 -10.46
C ARG A 23 -13.73 2.51 -9.37
N PHE A 24 -13.88 1.24 -9.70
CA PHE A 24 -14.15 0.19 -8.72
C PHE A 24 -12.98 0.00 -7.79
N LEU A 25 -11.75 -0.07 -8.32
CA LEU A 25 -10.52 -0.15 -7.54
C LEU A 25 -10.31 1.09 -6.65
N ALA A 26 -10.61 2.28 -7.18
CA ALA A 26 -10.51 3.52 -6.42
C ALA A 26 -11.57 3.67 -5.32
N ARG A 27 -12.70 2.97 -5.40
CA ARG A 27 -13.76 2.97 -4.38
C ARG A 27 -13.54 1.96 -3.26
N SER A 28 -12.72 0.94 -3.46
CA SER A 28 -12.42 0.02 -2.37
C SER A 28 -11.47 0.71 -1.39
N HIS A 29 -11.96 1.12 -0.22
CA HIS A 29 -11.14 1.67 0.86
C HIS A 29 -9.95 0.77 1.20
N ALA A 30 -10.13 -0.54 1.06
CA ALA A 30 -9.09 -1.54 1.24
C ALA A 30 -7.88 -1.37 0.30
N PHE A 31 -8.02 -0.72 -0.85
CA PHE A 31 -6.91 -0.51 -1.78
C PHE A 31 -5.86 0.48 -1.26
N TYR A 32 -6.30 1.47 -0.47
CA TYR A 32 -5.42 2.49 0.10
C TYR A 32 -5.00 2.17 1.53
N ASP A 33 -5.63 1.21 2.16
CA ASP A 33 -5.28 0.81 3.51
C ASP A 33 -4.07 -0.13 3.48
N VAL A 34 -3.06 0.23 4.25
CA VAL A 34 -1.83 -0.59 4.42
C VAL A 34 -2.06 -1.60 5.53
N LEU A 35 -2.70 -1.14 6.60
CA LEU A 35 -2.98 -1.93 7.77
C LEU A 35 -4.28 -1.47 8.45
N ARG A 36 -4.80 -2.33 9.30
CA ARG A 36 -5.90 -2.05 10.22
C ARG A 36 -5.63 -2.77 11.53
N ILE A 37 -5.95 -2.15 12.63
CA ILE A 37 -5.83 -2.76 13.96
C ILE A 37 -7.24 -3.02 14.48
N GLU A 38 -7.54 -4.28 14.73
CA GLU A 38 -8.87 -4.72 15.16
C GLU A 38 -8.77 -5.99 15.98
N GLY A 39 -9.52 -6.06 17.10
CA GLY A 39 -9.61 -7.27 17.93
C GLY A 39 -8.27 -7.77 18.47
N GLY A 40 -7.32 -6.88 18.79
CA GLY A 40 -5.99 -7.26 19.28
C GLY A 40 -5.06 -7.81 18.20
N CYS A 41 -5.43 -7.66 16.92
CA CYS A 41 -4.64 -8.09 15.78
C CYS A 41 -4.28 -6.91 14.90
N LEU A 42 -3.05 -6.94 14.37
CA LEU A 42 -2.61 -6.15 13.24
C LEU A 42 -2.99 -6.89 11.96
N ILE A 43 -3.84 -6.29 11.15
CA ILE A 43 -4.30 -6.84 9.87
C ILE A 43 -3.59 -6.07 8.77
N THR A 44 -2.91 -6.79 7.89
CA THR A 44 -2.20 -6.23 6.74
C THR A 44 -2.85 -6.70 5.45
N PHE A 45 -2.77 -5.87 4.43
CA PHE A 45 -3.38 -6.12 3.14
C PHE A 45 -2.30 -6.34 2.08
N TYR A 46 -2.38 -7.47 1.40
CA TYR A 46 -1.54 -7.77 0.25
C TYR A 46 -2.37 -7.75 -1.02
N HIS A 47 -2.18 -6.72 -1.81
CA HIS A 47 -2.92 -6.52 -3.07
C HIS A 47 -2.27 -7.31 -4.21
N ARG A 48 -3.10 -8.06 -4.93
CA ARG A 48 -2.74 -8.78 -6.17
C ARG A 48 -3.58 -8.22 -7.31
N LEU A 49 -3.20 -8.56 -8.55
CA LEU A 49 -3.97 -8.17 -9.75
C LEU A 49 -5.44 -8.63 -9.70
N CYS A 50 -5.72 -9.75 -9.03
CA CYS A 50 -7.06 -10.35 -8.93
C CYS A 50 -7.50 -10.47 -7.47
N GLY A 51 -7.43 -9.37 -6.70
CA GLY A 51 -7.93 -9.32 -5.33
C GLY A 51 -6.90 -8.94 -4.27
N SER A 52 -7.34 -8.90 -3.03
CA SER A 52 -6.48 -8.66 -1.87
C SER A 52 -6.54 -9.85 -0.90
N THR A 53 -5.42 -10.14 -0.28
CA THR A 53 -5.33 -11.14 0.79
C THR A 53 -5.07 -10.41 2.10
N GLU A 54 -5.87 -10.72 3.13
CA GLU A 54 -5.64 -10.24 4.49
C GLU A 54 -4.72 -11.21 5.22
N GLU A 55 -3.74 -10.68 5.94
CA GLU A 55 -2.91 -11.44 6.86
C GLU A 55 -3.04 -10.83 8.25
N ARG A 56 -3.22 -11.67 9.27
CA ARG A 56 -3.47 -11.26 10.65
C ARG A 56 -2.32 -11.67 11.55
N TYR A 57 -1.89 -10.74 12.39
CA TYR A 57 -0.81 -10.92 13.36
C TYR A 57 -1.30 -10.48 14.73
N ALA A 58 -1.25 -11.36 15.71
CA ALA A 58 -1.56 -11.00 17.08
C ALA A 58 -0.55 -9.96 17.60
N ILE A 59 -1.03 -8.86 18.19
CA ILE A 59 -0.17 -7.74 18.60
C ILE A 59 0.88 -8.18 19.63
N ASP A 60 0.51 -9.08 20.54
CA ASP A 60 1.39 -9.63 21.56
C ASP A 60 2.54 -10.49 21.00
N GLU A 61 2.39 -11.03 19.78
CA GLU A 61 3.47 -11.75 19.08
C GLU A 61 4.41 -10.85 18.31
N ILE A 62 4.05 -9.59 18.06
CA ILE A 62 4.87 -8.65 17.29
C ILE A 62 6.00 -8.13 18.16
N ARG A 63 7.24 -8.23 17.66
CA ARG A 63 8.43 -7.61 18.26
C ARG A 63 8.63 -6.21 17.74
N VAL A 64 8.55 -6.03 16.42
CA VAL A 64 8.79 -4.75 15.74
C VAL A 64 8.25 -4.78 14.32
N VAL A 65 7.80 -3.63 13.84
CA VAL A 65 7.46 -3.40 12.43
C VAL A 65 8.56 -2.55 11.80
N ARG A 66 9.16 -3.03 10.71
CA ARG A 66 10.25 -2.36 10.01
C ARG A 66 9.77 -1.73 8.72
N PHE A 67 10.22 -0.52 8.49
CA PHE A 67 9.92 0.25 7.28
C PHE A 67 11.17 0.47 6.45
N PHE A 68 11.06 0.19 5.15
CA PHE A 68 12.13 0.34 4.18
C PHE A 68 11.68 1.27 3.05
N CYS A 69 12.63 1.99 2.47
CA CYS A 69 12.41 2.81 1.29
C CYS A 69 12.98 2.14 0.05
N ARG A 70 12.21 2.10 -1.01
CA ARG A 70 12.65 1.66 -2.32
C ARG A 70 12.39 2.76 -3.34
N SER A 71 13.42 3.16 -4.08
CA SER A 71 13.24 4.04 -5.23
C SER A 71 12.94 3.22 -6.48
N THR A 72 12.11 3.76 -7.34
CA THR A 72 11.78 3.17 -8.64
C THR A 72 12.01 4.18 -9.75
N LYS A 73 12.28 3.71 -10.96
CA LYS A 73 12.42 4.53 -12.16
C LYS A 73 13.40 5.69 -11.99
N GLY A 74 14.64 5.40 -11.61
CA GLY A 74 15.70 6.42 -11.55
C GLY A 74 15.43 7.50 -10.49
N ASN A 75 14.94 7.16 -9.32
CA ASN A 75 14.60 8.08 -8.22
C ASN A 75 13.42 9.05 -8.50
N LEU A 76 12.60 8.78 -9.51
CA LEU A 76 11.43 9.60 -9.82
C LEU A 76 10.23 9.32 -8.91
N THR A 77 10.16 8.13 -8.34
CA THR A 77 9.08 7.70 -7.46
C THR A 77 9.62 6.82 -6.35
N PHE A 78 9.03 6.92 -5.18
CA PHE A 78 9.44 6.18 -3.98
C PHE A 78 8.29 5.30 -3.49
N MET A 79 8.64 4.11 -3.03
CA MET A 79 7.70 3.16 -2.42
C MET A 79 8.22 2.76 -1.06
N GLY A 80 7.32 2.62 -0.11
CA GLY A 80 7.60 2.06 1.19
C GLY A 80 7.34 0.56 1.20
N GLU A 81 8.13 -0.15 1.96
CA GLU A 81 7.92 -1.56 2.28
C GLU A 81 7.84 -1.72 3.79
N MET A 82 6.80 -2.38 4.27
CA MET A 82 6.60 -2.69 5.68
C MET A 82 6.82 -4.19 5.91
N GLN A 83 7.55 -4.57 6.95
CA GLN A 83 7.78 -5.95 7.33
C GLN A 83 7.56 -6.13 8.83
N ILE A 84 6.74 -7.11 9.19
CA ILE A 84 6.48 -7.48 10.59
C ILE A 84 7.51 -8.51 11.01
N VAL A 85 8.13 -8.29 12.17
CA VAL A 85 9.06 -9.23 12.81
C VAL A 85 8.42 -9.70 14.10
N LYS A 86 8.19 -10.99 14.22
CA LYS A 86 7.63 -11.62 15.41
C LYS A 86 8.68 -11.79 16.51
N LYS A 87 8.22 -12.01 17.75
CA LYS A 87 9.10 -12.28 18.91
C LYS A 87 9.92 -13.56 18.76
N ASP A 88 9.41 -14.56 18.05
CA ASP A 88 10.11 -15.81 17.70
C ASP A 88 11.16 -15.64 16.59
N GLY A 89 11.29 -14.43 16.03
CA GLY A 89 12.23 -14.12 14.95
C GLY A 89 11.69 -14.33 13.54
N GLN A 90 10.49 -14.91 13.39
CA GLN A 90 9.88 -15.04 12.08
C GLN A 90 9.59 -13.65 11.49
N LYS A 91 9.76 -13.55 10.17
CA LYS A 91 9.52 -12.33 9.41
C LYS A 91 8.36 -12.54 8.44
N SER A 92 7.46 -11.58 8.37
CA SER A 92 6.42 -11.56 7.34
C SER A 92 7.00 -11.31 5.96
N ARG A 93 6.17 -11.44 4.94
CA ARG A 93 6.47 -10.82 3.65
C ARG A 93 6.57 -9.30 3.79
N ARG A 94 7.04 -8.64 2.76
CA ARG A 94 7.04 -7.19 2.68
C ARG A 94 5.75 -6.69 2.05
N TYR A 95 5.07 -5.77 2.73
CA TYR A 95 3.85 -5.10 2.27
C TYR A 95 4.24 -3.76 1.69
N VAL A 96 3.85 -3.51 0.45
CA VAL A 96 4.19 -2.28 -0.26
C VAL A 96 3.12 -1.22 -0.03
N TYR A 97 3.54 0.01 0.19
CA TYR A 97 2.67 1.19 0.31
C TYR A 97 3.31 2.40 -0.35
N ASP A 98 2.50 3.42 -0.63
CA ASP A 98 2.93 4.69 -1.22
C ASP A 98 2.12 5.87 -0.67
N GLY A 99 2.25 7.04 -1.29
CA GLY A 99 1.51 8.23 -0.90
C GLY A 99 -0.01 8.14 -1.04
N SER A 100 -0.53 7.16 -1.79
CA SER A 100 -1.97 6.94 -1.93
C SER A 100 -2.61 6.57 -0.60
N SER A 101 -1.90 5.84 0.24
CA SER A 101 -2.33 5.45 1.59
C SER A 101 -2.57 6.66 2.49
N TYR A 102 -1.68 7.65 2.44
CA TYR A 102 -1.81 8.89 3.20
C TYR A 102 -2.97 9.77 2.70
N LEU A 103 -3.01 10.01 1.39
CA LEU A 103 -3.97 10.91 0.78
C LEU A 103 -5.36 10.28 0.54
N LYS A 104 -5.48 8.95 0.74
CA LYS A 104 -6.70 8.16 0.45
C LYS A 104 -7.22 8.36 -0.97
N LYS A 105 -6.31 8.60 -1.91
CA LYS A 105 -6.58 8.74 -3.35
C LYS A 105 -5.38 8.22 -4.16
N MET A 106 -5.62 7.88 -5.42
CA MET A 106 -4.55 7.45 -6.32
C MET A 106 -3.50 8.54 -6.52
N VAL A 107 -2.23 8.20 -6.30
CA VAL A 107 -1.07 9.07 -6.48
C VAL A 107 -0.15 8.41 -7.50
N TRP A 108 0.06 9.07 -8.63
CA TRP A 108 0.91 8.57 -9.72
C TRP A 108 2.41 8.62 -9.40
N ARG A 109 2.80 9.57 -8.56
CA ARG A 109 4.19 9.74 -8.10
C ARG A 109 4.20 10.05 -6.62
N THR A 110 4.89 9.24 -5.87
CA THR A 110 5.15 9.50 -4.45
C THR A 110 6.51 10.13 -4.31
N SER A 111 6.56 11.37 -3.84
CA SER A 111 7.81 12.01 -3.45
C SER A 111 8.35 11.35 -2.18
N ARG A 112 9.65 11.51 -1.91
CA ARG A 112 10.26 11.02 -0.66
C ARG A 112 9.59 11.64 0.56
N THR A 113 9.29 12.93 0.53
CA THR A 113 8.61 13.64 1.63
C THR A 113 7.22 13.08 1.88
N LEU A 114 6.45 12.79 0.82
CA LEU A 114 5.12 12.20 0.96
C LEU A 114 5.21 10.77 1.51
N LEU A 115 6.20 9.98 1.06
CA LEU A 115 6.43 8.64 1.59
C LEU A 115 6.79 8.69 3.09
N LEU A 116 7.67 9.62 3.48
CA LEU A 116 8.04 9.79 4.88
C LEU A 116 6.83 10.13 5.75
N ARG A 117 6.00 11.09 5.34
CA ARG A 117 4.76 11.41 6.05
C ARG A 117 3.82 10.21 6.19
N THR A 118 3.67 9.42 5.12
CA THR A 118 2.87 8.19 5.17
C THR A 118 3.44 7.19 6.17
N THR A 119 4.76 7.02 6.18
CA THR A 119 5.45 6.12 7.12
C THR A 119 5.30 6.57 8.55
N GLU A 120 5.46 7.87 8.82
CA GLU A 120 5.27 8.47 10.15
C GLU A 120 3.85 8.26 10.65
N GLN A 121 2.84 8.49 9.81
CA GLN A 121 1.44 8.25 10.15
C GLN A 121 1.19 6.79 10.54
N ILE A 122 1.72 5.85 9.76
CA ILE A 122 1.59 4.42 10.06
C ILE A 122 2.31 4.08 11.36
N ALA A 123 3.51 4.62 11.58
CA ALA A 123 4.28 4.39 12.80
C ALA A 123 3.59 4.96 14.04
N GLU A 124 2.95 6.12 13.94
CA GLU A 124 2.14 6.72 15.01
C GLU A 124 0.93 5.85 15.34
N GLU A 125 0.21 5.34 14.34
CA GLU A 125 -0.92 4.44 14.54
C GLU A 125 -0.47 3.15 15.25
N LEU A 126 0.66 2.56 14.85
CA LEU A 126 1.24 1.40 15.51
C LEU A 126 1.61 1.70 16.98
N ALA A 127 2.22 2.87 17.24
CA ALA A 127 2.63 3.28 18.57
C ALA A 127 1.43 3.46 19.53
N LEU A 128 0.29 3.96 19.04
CA LEU A 128 -0.95 4.05 19.82
C LEU A 128 -1.43 2.69 20.35
N HIS A 129 -1.06 1.62 19.68
CA HIS A 129 -1.39 0.24 20.05
C HIS A 129 -0.21 -0.52 20.70
N GLY A 130 0.86 0.21 21.11
CA GLY A 130 2.01 -0.37 21.78
C GLY A 130 2.95 -1.18 20.88
N ILE A 131 2.83 -1.04 19.55
CA ILE A 131 3.68 -1.74 18.58
C ILE A 131 4.89 -0.87 18.27
N ARG A 132 6.08 -1.39 18.51
CA ARG A 132 7.33 -0.71 18.17
C ARG A 132 7.55 -0.71 16.65
N SER A 133 8.01 0.41 16.11
CA SER A 133 8.42 0.55 14.72
C SER A 133 9.88 0.96 14.59
N GLU A 134 10.53 0.54 13.51
CA GLU A 134 11.88 0.92 13.10
C GLU A 134 11.83 1.40 11.65
N VAL A 135 12.28 2.63 11.41
CA VAL A 135 12.33 3.23 10.07
C VAL A 135 13.76 3.21 9.56
N ASP A 136 13.95 2.71 8.34
CA ASP A 136 15.26 2.70 7.69
C ASP A 136 15.81 4.13 7.57
N PRO A 137 17.04 4.41 8.04
CA PRO A 137 17.68 5.73 7.90
C PRO A 137 17.74 6.26 6.48
N LEU A 138 17.69 5.40 5.47
CA LEU A 138 17.64 5.81 4.06
C LEU A 138 16.37 6.61 3.70
N MET A 139 15.30 6.50 4.48
CA MET A 139 14.10 7.33 4.30
C MET A 139 14.35 8.81 4.58
N TYR A 140 15.28 9.13 5.50
CA TYR A 140 15.59 10.49 5.95
C TYR A 140 16.71 11.16 5.14
N ARG A 141 17.40 10.45 4.25
CA ARG A 141 18.42 11.04 3.40
C ARG A 141 17.76 11.93 2.34
N GLN A 142 18.11 13.21 2.35
CA GLN A 142 17.74 14.19 1.31
C GLN A 142 18.54 13.97 0.05
#